data_33feca4255e3bb5e41115339ebf50fb5
#
_entry.id   33feca4255e3bb5e41115339ebf50fb5
#
_cell.length_a   1.000
_cell.length_b   1.000
_cell.length_c   1.000
_cell.angle_alpha   90.00
_cell.angle_beta   90.00
_cell.angle_gamma   90.00
#
_symmetry.space_group_name_H-M   'P 1'
#
loop_
_entity.id
_entity.type
_entity.pdbx_description
1 polymer ?
#
loop_
_entity_poly.entity_id
_entity_poly.type
_entity_poly.pdbx_seq_one_letter_code
_entity_poly.pdbx_strand_id
1 'polypeptide(L)'
;MRAKRVGAALVAACLALAGCSGGGTAPQPSTSARPATTTQQDSAQPSVAREEALSALLARRAAAVRSRDRTAFAATLASTTSGFGLRQLAQLDALDQLPIGRFEYGTPEAAPALGPDRIAQLGPDAWVARVEGRYSLTGCDTATRGFESYFTVVRRDGRWLLADDTDGGTQTQAWDLPDFTVVEGDGALVLGSGPASRLRPYLTLGEHAVGQVRDVWSGSTWNGRLVLVVPRTPAQMAELVGQQADSVRQVAAVTDGPFDPSGRAGADRVVVNPTAFAGLQRRGQQVVVTHEATHVAIRATTTRPVPLWLSEGMADYVGYRDVDATEQQVAAALFAQVRAGRGPTALPRAEEFDPAHTTIGPTYNAAWLAVRQVAERYGTSTLVRFYRAAASAPSADASASEVDAATAHAFQDVLHTTVAAFTRQWLSAIRAAAAG
;
A
#
# COMPACT_ATOMS: atom_id res chain seq x y z
N MET A 1 40.94 -25.31 -11.53
CA MET A 1 39.88 -24.39 -12.00
C MET A 1 38.54 -24.86 -11.44
N ARG A 2 38.03 -24.21 -10.39
CA ARG A 2 36.72 -24.55 -9.78
C ARG A 2 35.69 -23.61 -10.34
N ALA A 3 34.73 -24.14 -11.10
CA ALA A 3 33.57 -23.40 -11.59
C ALA A 3 32.68 -22.99 -10.40
N LYS A 4 32.54 -21.69 -10.15
CA LYS A 4 31.56 -21.14 -9.22
C LYS A 4 30.18 -21.32 -9.84
N ARG A 5 29.35 -22.18 -9.21
CA ARG A 5 27.92 -22.25 -9.46
C ARG A 5 27.28 -20.98 -8.95
N VAL A 6 26.88 -20.08 -9.84
CA VAL A 6 26.03 -18.92 -9.53
C VAL A 6 24.58 -19.42 -9.61
N GLY A 7 24.06 -19.81 -8.48
CA GLY A 7 22.62 -20.03 -8.30
C GLY A 7 21.91 -18.68 -8.12
N ALA A 8 21.34 -18.17 -9.19
CA ALA A 8 20.48 -17.00 -9.11
C ALA A 8 19.04 -17.45 -8.77
N ALA A 9 18.70 -17.53 -7.49
CA ALA A 9 17.31 -17.55 -7.06
C ALA A 9 16.80 -16.12 -7.04
N LEU A 10 16.14 -15.67 -8.13
CA LEU A 10 15.31 -14.47 -8.12
C LEU A 10 13.98 -14.86 -7.46
N VAL A 11 13.86 -14.64 -6.16
CA VAL A 11 12.59 -14.68 -5.45
C VAL A 11 12.10 -13.24 -5.33
N ALA A 12 11.29 -12.80 -6.28
CA ALA A 12 10.48 -11.61 -6.12
C ALA A 12 9.21 -12.04 -5.36
N ALA A 13 9.21 -11.89 -4.04
CA ALA A 13 8.00 -12.04 -3.25
C ALA A 13 7.39 -10.64 -3.09
N CYS A 14 6.37 -10.36 -3.89
CA CYS A 14 5.54 -9.16 -3.77
C CYS A 14 4.19 -9.57 -3.21
N LEU A 15 3.73 -8.88 -2.20
CA LEU A 15 2.39 -9.03 -1.60
C LEU A 15 1.54 -7.83 -2.00
N ALA A 16 0.49 -8.09 -2.76
CA ALA A 16 -0.63 -7.17 -2.81
C ALA A 16 -1.53 -7.44 -1.60
N LEU A 17 -1.47 -6.58 -0.60
CA LEU A 17 -2.39 -6.63 0.54
C LEU A 17 -3.75 -6.08 0.09
N ALA A 18 -4.68 -6.99 -0.25
CA ALA A 18 -6.08 -6.65 -0.25
C ALA A 18 -6.51 -6.46 1.21
N GLY A 19 -6.82 -5.22 1.60
CA GLY A 19 -7.33 -4.92 2.93
C GLY A 19 -8.72 -5.51 3.12
N CYS A 20 -8.80 -6.70 3.70
CA CYS A 20 -10.04 -7.25 4.22
C CYS A 20 -10.27 -6.68 5.63
N SER A 21 -11.14 -5.70 5.75
CA SER A 21 -11.74 -5.33 7.03
C SER A 21 -12.74 -6.41 7.45
N GLY A 22 -12.27 -7.41 8.18
CA GLY A 22 -13.11 -8.43 8.80
C GLY A 22 -13.82 -7.87 10.04
N GLY A 23 -15.11 -7.56 9.92
CA GLY A 23 -15.99 -7.29 11.05
C GLY A 23 -16.21 -8.54 11.90
N GLY A 24 -15.51 -8.65 13.03
CA GLY A 24 -15.78 -9.65 14.04
C GLY A 24 -16.93 -9.24 14.95
N THR A 25 -18.08 -9.88 14.82
CA THR A 25 -19.19 -9.81 15.78
C THR A 25 -18.79 -10.51 17.08
N ALA A 26 -18.65 -9.76 18.16
CA ALA A 26 -18.54 -10.30 19.51
C ALA A 26 -19.94 -10.53 20.12
N PRO A 27 -20.16 -11.60 20.94
CA PRO A 27 -21.44 -11.91 21.53
C PRO A 27 -21.74 -10.98 22.71
N GLN A 28 -22.99 -10.52 22.80
CA GLN A 28 -23.52 -9.78 23.94
C GLN A 28 -23.75 -10.71 25.15
N PRO A 29 -23.48 -10.26 26.37
CA PRO A 29 -24.13 -10.78 27.56
C PRO A 29 -25.32 -9.90 27.94
N SER A 30 -26.47 -10.53 28.00
CA SER A 30 -27.68 -9.99 28.59
C SER A 30 -27.58 -10.02 30.10
N THR A 31 -27.75 -8.85 30.77
CA THR A 31 -28.30 -8.80 32.11
C THR A 31 -28.99 -7.45 32.32
N SER A 32 -30.26 -7.54 32.69
CA SER A 32 -31.15 -6.48 33.07
C SER A 32 -30.81 -5.91 34.45
N ALA A 33 -30.75 -4.57 34.58
CA ALA A 33 -30.98 -3.87 35.81
C ALA A 33 -31.57 -2.47 35.52
N ARG A 34 -32.62 -2.14 36.24
CA ARG A 34 -33.55 -1.02 36.14
C ARG A 34 -32.93 0.31 36.61
N PRO A 35 -33.43 1.47 36.15
CA PRO A 35 -32.70 2.73 36.11
C PRO A 35 -32.76 3.51 37.43
N ALA A 36 -31.63 4.11 37.77
CA ALA A 36 -31.59 5.28 38.65
C ALA A 36 -31.52 6.53 37.76
N THR A 37 -32.55 7.32 37.81
CA THR A 37 -32.61 8.65 37.19
C THR A 37 -31.63 9.57 37.90
N THR A 38 -30.54 9.93 37.21
CA THR A 38 -29.67 11.03 37.65
C THR A 38 -29.37 11.88 36.42
N THR A 39 -29.74 13.12 36.52
CA THR A 39 -29.54 14.25 35.61
C THR A 39 -28.20 14.26 34.91
N GLN A 40 -28.21 13.86 33.64
CA GLN A 40 -27.02 13.78 32.74
C GLN A 40 -27.11 14.87 31.66
N GLN A 41 -27.48 16.09 32.06
CA GLN A 41 -27.62 17.21 31.10
C GLN A 41 -26.51 18.25 31.16
N ASP A 42 -25.54 18.19 32.11
CA ASP A 42 -24.49 19.20 32.24
C ASP A 42 -23.10 18.77 31.80
N SER A 43 -22.89 17.50 31.46
CA SER A 43 -21.55 17.00 31.05
C SER A 43 -21.30 17.01 29.53
N ALA A 44 -22.33 17.16 28.70
CA ALA A 44 -22.17 17.13 27.23
C ALA A 44 -21.72 18.49 26.65
N GLN A 45 -22.10 19.62 27.23
CA GLN A 45 -21.71 20.93 26.71
C GLN A 45 -20.21 21.24 26.81
N PRO A 46 -19.46 20.86 27.87
CA PRO A 46 -18.02 21.06 27.90
C PRO A 46 -17.25 20.21 26.87
N SER A 47 -17.76 19.04 26.49
CA SER A 47 -17.10 18.17 25.48
C SER A 47 -17.24 18.74 24.07
N VAL A 48 -18.44 19.19 23.70
CA VAL A 48 -18.69 19.81 22.39
C VAL A 48 -17.83 21.07 22.19
N ALA A 49 -17.74 21.95 23.20
CA ALA A 49 -16.93 23.16 23.14
C ALA A 49 -15.42 22.85 22.99
N ARG A 50 -14.94 21.75 23.58
CA ARG A 50 -13.53 21.30 23.41
C ARG A 50 -13.29 20.76 22.01
N GLU A 51 -14.19 19.96 21.48
CA GLU A 51 -14.11 19.38 20.13
C GLU A 51 -14.18 20.45 19.05
N GLU A 52 -15.06 21.45 19.21
CA GLU A 52 -15.13 22.62 18.31
C GLU A 52 -13.83 23.45 18.35
N ALA A 53 -13.29 23.70 19.54
CA ALA A 53 -12.04 24.45 19.69
C ALA A 53 -10.84 23.69 19.07
N LEU A 54 -10.79 22.36 19.22
CA LEU A 54 -9.80 21.51 18.58
C LEU A 54 -9.97 21.49 17.07
N SER A 55 -11.19 21.38 16.57
CA SER A 55 -11.48 21.46 15.12
C SER A 55 -10.96 22.76 14.51
N ALA A 56 -11.20 23.89 15.19
CA ALA A 56 -10.69 25.19 14.77
C ALA A 56 -9.14 25.27 14.84
N LEU A 57 -8.51 24.63 15.83
CA LEU A 57 -7.05 24.53 15.94
C LEU A 57 -6.48 23.72 14.76
N LEU A 58 -7.06 22.57 14.49
CA LEU A 58 -6.62 21.66 13.40
C LEU A 58 -6.85 22.27 12.02
N ALA A 59 -7.93 23.05 11.82
CA ALA A 59 -8.16 23.79 10.59
C ALA A 59 -7.03 24.83 10.34
N ARG A 60 -6.62 25.56 11.39
CA ARG A 60 -5.47 26.49 11.29
C ARG A 60 -4.17 25.75 11.00
N ARG A 61 -3.94 24.62 11.66
CA ARG A 61 -2.77 23.77 11.43
C ARG A 61 -2.70 23.27 9.99
N ALA A 62 -3.82 22.76 9.46
CA ALA A 62 -3.91 22.31 8.07
C ALA A 62 -3.69 23.47 7.06
N ALA A 63 -4.21 24.65 7.36
CA ALA A 63 -3.94 25.86 6.54
C ALA A 63 -2.45 26.21 6.56
N ALA A 64 -1.81 26.16 7.73
CA ALA A 64 -0.38 26.42 7.88
C ALA A 64 0.50 25.44 7.08
N VAL A 65 0.13 24.15 7.04
CA VAL A 65 0.80 23.15 6.17
C VAL A 65 0.66 23.56 4.69
N ARG A 66 -0.55 23.85 4.23
CA ARG A 66 -0.77 24.21 2.81
C ARG A 66 -0.10 25.52 2.38
N SER A 67 0.00 26.49 3.28
CA SER A 67 0.66 27.78 3.03
C SER A 67 2.16 27.79 3.38
N ARG A 68 2.70 26.70 3.93
CA ARG A 68 4.08 26.59 4.41
C ARG A 68 4.40 27.65 5.48
N ASP A 69 3.40 27.99 6.30
CA ASP A 69 3.52 29.01 7.36
C ASP A 69 3.99 28.35 8.68
N ARG A 70 5.31 28.35 8.87
CA ARG A 70 5.95 27.79 10.08
C ARG A 70 5.48 28.47 11.36
N THR A 71 5.21 29.78 11.32
CA THR A 71 4.78 30.55 12.51
C THR A 71 3.37 30.14 12.90
N ALA A 72 2.44 30.10 11.96
CA ALA A 72 1.08 29.65 12.20
C ALA A 72 1.02 28.19 12.66
N PHE A 73 1.87 27.32 12.09
CA PHE A 73 1.98 25.92 12.52
C PHE A 73 2.50 25.80 13.96
N ALA A 74 3.59 26.51 14.29
CA ALA A 74 4.18 26.52 15.63
C ALA A 74 3.19 27.03 16.68
N ALA A 75 2.34 28.00 16.34
CA ALA A 75 1.30 28.54 17.22
C ALA A 75 0.21 27.52 17.59
N THR A 76 0.16 26.35 16.96
CA THR A 76 -0.73 25.24 17.34
C THR A 76 -0.15 24.34 18.43
N LEU A 77 1.13 24.47 18.78
CA LEU A 77 1.89 23.61 19.69
C LEU A 77 1.94 24.24 21.08
N ALA A 78 1.82 23.41 22.12
CA ALA A 78 1.98 23.85 23.50
C ALA A 78 3.44 24.27 23.83
N SER A 79 4.40 23.70 23.10
CA SER A 79 5.82 24.05 23.18
C SER A 79 6.51 23.70 21.86
N THR A 80 7.36 24.58 21.37
CA THR A 80 8.21 24.33 20.20
C THR A 80 9.58 23.75 20.55
N THR A 81 9.91 23.69 21.84
CA THR A 81 11.20 23.18 22.35
C THR A 81 11.09 21.83 23.05
N SER A 82 9.87 21.31 23.25
CA SER A 82 9.65 19.96 23.75
C SER A 82 10.02 18.93 22.69
N GLY A 83 10.24 17.66 23.10
CA GLY A 83 10.48 16.57 22.16
C GLY A 83 9.36 16.44 21.11
N PHE A 84 8.09 16.58 21.51
CA PHE A 84 6.95 16.64 20.61
C PHE A 84 7.04 17.84 19.66
N GLY A 85 7.24 19.06 20.18
CA GLY A 85 7.31 20.26 19.36
C GLY A 85 8.42 20.19 18.31
N LEU A 86 9.59 19.66 18.66
CA LEU A 86 10.70 19.48 17.72
C LEU A 86 10.34 18.47 16.62
N ARG A 87 9.72 17.33 16.98
CA ARG A 87 9.23 16.36 15.97
C ARG A 87 8.22 17.00 15.03
N GLN A 88 7.27 17.76 15.56
CA GLN A 88 6.23 18.42 14.77
C GLN A 88 6.80 19.49 13.80
N LEU A 89 7.82 20.23 14.22
CA LEU A 89 8.50 21.17 13.34
C LEU A 89 9.32 20.44 12.25
N ALA A 90 9.97 19.32 12.58
CA ALA A 90 10.63 18.48 11.58
C ALA A 90 9.62 17.84 10.61
N GLN A 91 8.43 17.45 11.09
CA GLN A 91 7.34 16.99 10.24
C GLN A 91 6.88 18.07 9.25
N LEU A 92 6.76 19.33 9.69
CA LEU A 92 6.46 20.43 8.79
C LEU A 92 7.55 20.61 7.74
N ASP A 93 8.83 20.57 8.14
CA ASP A 93 9.96 20.70 7.20
C ASP A 93 9.98 19.55 6.16
N ALA A 94 9.47 18.36 6.52
CA ALA A 94 9.26 17.24 5.60
C ALA A 94 8.07 17.48 4.66
N LEU A 95 6.93 17.94 5.19
CA LEU A 95 5.73 18.26 4.42
C LEU A 95 5.99 19.39 3.41
N ASP A 96 6.85 20.36 3.74
CA ASP A 96 7.23 21.46 2.84
C ASP A 96 7.99 21.00 1.59
N GLN A 97 8.61 19.81 1.62
CA GLN A 97 9.25 19.20 0.47
C GLN A 97 8.26 18.51 -0.47
N LEU A 98 7.02 18.24 -0.02
CA LEU A 98 6.01 17.51 -0.78
C LEU A 98 5.17 18.47 -1.65
N PRO A 99 4.73 18.03 -2.83
CA PRO A 99 3.76 18.77 -3.64
C PRO A 99 2.34 18.60 -3.07
N ILE A 100 2.09 19.08 -1.86
CA ILE A 100 0.80 18.96 -1.17
C ILE A 100 -0.29 19.68 -1.97
N GLY A 101 -1.30 18.94 -2.45
CA GLY A 101 -2.50 19.50 -3.08
C GLY A 101 -3.63 19.71 -2.06
N ARG A 102 -3.91 18.70 -1.26
CA ARG A 102 -4.90 18.74 -0.18
C ARG A 102 -4.23 18.30 1.12
N PHE A 103 -4.58 18.95 2.21
CA PHE A 103 -4.23 18.55 3.56
C PHE A 103 -5.29 19.07 4.51
N GLU A 104 -5.96 18.18 5.22
CA GLU A 104 -7.07 18.52 6.11
C GLU A 104 -7.18 17.51 7.25
N TYR A 105 -7.81 17.92 8.33
CA TYR A 105 -8.23 17.06 9.43
C TYR A 105 -9.75 17.00 9.46
N GLY A 106 -10.29 15.83 9.78
CA GLY A 106 -11.70 15.59 10.02
C GLY A 106 -12.13 16.04 11.41
N THR A 107 -13.35 15.67 11.78
CA THR A 107 -13.89 15.94 13.10
C THR A 107 -13.14 15.14 14.15
N PRO A 108 -12.67 15.76 15.26
CA PRO A 108 -12.07 15.04 16.36
C PRO A 108 -13.08 14.11 17.04
N GLU A 109 -12.64 12.92 17.41
CA GLU A 109 -13.39 11.93 18.15
C GLU A 109 -12.74 11.70 19.52
N ALA A 110 -13.55 11.33 20.51
CA ALA A 110 -13.02 10.99 21.82
C ALA A 110 -12.13 9.74 21.72
N ALA A 111 -10.95 9.80 22.33
CA ALA A 111 -10.02 8.70 22.49
C ALA A 111 -10.00 8.21 23.95
N PRO A 112 -9.36 7.08 24.27
CA PRO A 112 -9.23 6.61 25.65
C PRO A 112 -8.67 7.69 26.57
N ALA A 113 -9.20 7.74 27.80
CA ALA A 113 -8.81 8.74 28.80
C ALA A 113 -7.33 8.58 29.19
N LEU A 114 -6.66 9.72 29.46
CA LEU A 114 -5.32 9.74 30.04
C LEU A 114 -5.31 9.14 31.43
N GLY A 115 -4.24 8.43 31.78
CA GLY A 115 -4.02 7.96 33.14
C GLY A 115 -3.75 9.11 34.13
N PRO A 116 -3.94 8.88 35.45
CA PRO A 116 -3.77 9.91 36.49
C PRO A 116 -2.40 10.60 36.46
N ASP A 117 -1.33 9.86 36.26
CA ASP A 117 0.03 10.41 36.20
C ASP A 117 0.22 11.34 35.00
N ARG A 118 -0.37 10.98 33.86
CA ARG A 118 -0.32 11.81 32.67
C ARG A 118 -1.12 13.10 32.82
N ILE A 119 -2.29 13.03 33.48
CA ILE A 119 -3.10 14.19 33.85
C ILE A 119 -2.33 15.09 34.83
N ALA A 120 -1.69 14.52 35.84
CA ALA A 120 -0.88 15.29 36.80
C ALA A 120 0.27 16.05 36.09
N GLN A 121 0.85 15.46 35.07
CA GLN A 121 1.92 16.07 34.28
C GLN A 121 1.43 17.19 33.34
N LEU A 122 0.29 16.99 32.70
CA LEU A 122 -0.22 17.85 31.62
C LEU A 122 -1.24 18.89 32.10
N GLY A 123 -1.88 18.65 33.25
CA GLY A 123 -2.95 19.45 33.81
C GLY A 123 -4.34 18.80 33.68
N PRO A 124 -5.33 19.23 34.49
CA PRO A 124 -6.63 18.59 34.60
C PRO A 124 -7.50 18.70 33.34
N ASP A 125 -7.22 19.69 32.49
CA ASP A 125 -7.94 19.88 31.22
C ASP A 125 -7.37 19.04 30.06
N ALA A 126 -6.29 18.25 30.31
CA ALA A 126 -5.64 17.45 29.26
C ALA A 126 -6.53 16.29 28.84
N TRP A 127 -6.59 16.02 27.53
CA TRP A 127 -7.34 14.93 26.95
C TRP A 127 -6.77 14.48 25.63
N VAL A 128 -7.13 13.28 25.16
CA VAL A 128 -6.70 12.73 23.87
C VAL A 128 -7.87 12.76 22.89
N ALA A 129 -7.59 13.21 21.68
CA ALA A 129 -8.51 13.12 20.55
C ALA A 129 -7.93 12.24 19.45
N ARG A 130 -8.74 11.35 18.91
CA ARG A 130 -8.49 10.65 17.64
C ARG A 130 -8.96 11.56 16.52
N VAL A 131 -8.15 11.72 15.48
CA VAL A 131 -8.43 12.59 14.35
C VAL A 131 -8.04 11.89 13.06
N GLU A 132 -9.00 11.74 12.16
CA GLU A 132 -8.69 11.35 10.77
C GLU A 132 -8.20 12.55 10.00
N GLY A 133 -7.08 12.40 9.31
CA GLY A 133 -6.57 13.36 8.34
C GLY A 133 -6.65 12.84 6.92
N ARG A 134 -6.60 13.73 5.95
CA ARG A 134 -6.57 13.40 4.52
C ARG A 134 -5.62 14.33 3.78
N TYR A 135 -4.86 13.75 2.85
CA TYR A 135 -3.97 14.52 1.99
C TYR A 135 -3.95 13.98 0.57
N SER A 136 -3.44 14.78 -0.35
CA SER A 136 -3.10 14.36 -1.71
C SER A 136 -1.83 15.06 -2.19
N LEU A 137 -1.08 14.40 -3.08
CA LEU A 137 0.10 14.94 -3.74
C LEU A 137 -0.27 15.39 -5.15
N THR A 138 -0.10 16.68 -5.43
CA THR A 138 -0.39 17.30 -6.74
C THR A 138 0.41 16.61 -7.84
N GLY A 139 -0.24 16.27 -8.94
CA GLY A 139 0.37 15.58 -10.08
C GLY A 139 0.58 14.08 -9.88
N CYS A 140 0.49 13.56 -8.64
CA CYS A 140 0.64 12.14 -8.35
C CYS A 140 -0.71 11.48 -8.02
N ASP A 141 -1.49 12.09 -7.12
CA ASP A 141 -2.72 11.50 -6.62
C ASP A 141 -3.95 11.99 -7.38
N THR A 142 -4.86 11.08 -7.67
CA THR A 142 -6.20 11.35 -8.24
C THR A 142 -7.29 11.25 -7.18
N ALA A 143 -6.95 10.76 -5.98
CA ALA A 143 -7.81 10.67 -4.81
C ALA A 143 -7.03 11.15 -3.57
N THR A 144 -7.70 11.22 -2.42
CA THR A 144 -7.04 11.51 -1.14
C THR A 144 -6.62 10.23 -0.44
N ARG A 145 -5.48 10.29 0.28
CA ARG A 145 -5.04 9.28 1.21
C ARG A 145 -5.38 9.70 2.64
N GLY A 146 -5.98 8.80 3.41
CA GLY A 146 -6.26 8.99 4.83
C GLY A 146 -5.05 8.70 5.70
N PHE A 147 -5.01 9.31 6.87
CA PHE A 147 -4.11 8.98 7.97
C PHE A 147 -4.82 9.22 9.31
N GLU A 148 -4.38 8.55 10.35
CA GLU A 148 -4.94 8.68 11.68
C GLU A 148 -3.90 9.27 12.64
N SER A 149 -4.32 10.25 13.44
CA SER A 149 -3.50 10.87 14.47
C SER A 149 -4.23 10.88 15.81
N TYR A 150 -3.50 10.67 16.88
CA TYR A 150 -3.98 10.85 18.23
C TYR A 150 -3.26 12.06 18.82
N PHE A 151 -3.97 13.13 19.09
CA PHE A 151 -3.39 14.32 19.67
C PHE A 151 -3.76 14.46 21.14
N THR A 152 -2.75 14.59 21.99
CA THR A 152 -2.93 15.02 23.37
C THR A 152 -3.03 16.53 23.39
N VAL A 153 -4.16 17.02 23.86
CA VAL A 153 -4.55 18.43 23.84
C VAL A 153 -4.51 18.97 25.26
N VAL A 154 -3.93 20.15 25.43
CA VAL A 154 -3.82 20.83 26.72
C VAL A 154 -4.39 22.26 26.61
N ARG A 155 -4.78 22.84 27.75
CA ARG A 155 -5.19 24.24 27.82
C ARG A 155 -4.07 25.07 28.47
N ARG A 156 -3.63 26.13 27.78
CA ARG A 156 -2.61 27.09 28.28
C ARG A 156 -3.11 28.50 27.97
N ASP A 157 -3.13 29.37 28.97
CA ASP A 157 -3.56 30.76 28.84
C ASP A 157 -4.91 30.92 28.12
N GLY A 158 -5.86 30.03 28.46
CA GLY A 158 -7.20 30.01 27.86
C GLY A 158 -7.27 29.39 26.46
N ARG A 159 -6.17 28.96 25.86
CA ARG A 159 -6.11 28.38 24.51
C ARG A 159 -5.88 26.87 24.55
N TRP A 160 -6.52 26.15 23.63
CA TRP A 160 -6.24 24.75 23.38
C TRP A 160 -5.04 24.61 22.45
N LEU A 161 -4.09 23.74 22.79
CA LEU A 161 -2.82 23.51 22.07
C LEU A 161 -2.49 22.02 22.06
N LEU A 162 -1.74 21.57 21.03
CA LEU A 162 -1.25 20.21 20.93
C LEU A 162 0.00 20.03 21.77
N ALA A 163 0.02 19.00 22.63
CA ALA A 163 1.12 18.75 23.57
C ALA A 163 1.88 17.44 23.30
N ASP A 164 1.21 16.43 22.72
CA ASP A 164 1.81 15.15 22.37
C ASP A 164 0.99 14.41 21.28
N ASP A 165 1.55 13.34 20.74
CA ASP A 165 0.94 12.42 19.77
C ASP A 165 1.20 10.93 20.09
N THR A 166 1.73 10.64 21.29
CA THR A 166 2.14 9.30 21.72
C THR A 166 1.15 8.64 22.69
N ASP A 167 0.13 9.36 23.13
CA ASP A 167 -0.89 8.84 24.06
C ASP A 167 -2.00 8.05 23.34
N GLY A 168 -1.75 7.57 22.10
CA GLY A 168 -2.66 6.78 21.28
C GLY A 168 -1.94 6.10 20.13
N GLY A 169 -2.71 5.63 19.13
CA GLY A 169 -2.22 4.84 17.99
C GLY A 169 -1.94 5.69 16.73
N THR A 170 -1.24 6.84 16.85
CA THR A 170 -0.88 7.67 15.68
C THR A 170 -0.16 6.86 14.62
N GLN A 171 -0.66 6.90 13.38
CA GLN A 171 -0.08 6.19 12.26
C GLN A 171 1.18 6.89 11.72
N THR A 172 2.26 6.14 11.57
CA THR A 172 3.48 6.63 10.91
C THR A 172 3.22 6.91 9.44
N GLN A 173 3.63 8.09 8.99
CA GLN A 173 3.53 8.52 7.59
C GLN A 173 4.94 8.66 6.97
N ALA A 174 5.01 8.75 5.64
CA ALA A 174 6.29 8.88 4.95
C ALA A 174 7.10 10.11 5.41
N TRP A 175 6.44 11.21 5.75
CA TRP A 175 7.09 12.44 6.26
C TRP A 175 7.60 12.34 7.71
N ASP A 176 7.31 11.24 8.42
CA ASP A 176 7.86 10.96 9.77
C ASP A 176 9.20 10.20 9.69
N LEU A 177 9.63 9.84 8.48
CA LEU A 177 10.92 9.17 8.28
C LEU A 177 12.07 10.11 8.65
N PRO A 178 13.10 9.60 9.35
CA PRO A 178 14.28 10.41 9.70
C PRO A 178 15.05 10.84 8.45
N ASP A 179 15.64 12.04 8.50
CA ASP A 179 16.37 12.65 7.38
C ASP A 179 15.57 12.59 6.07
N PHE A 180 14.29 12.97 6.17
CA PHE A 180 13.35 12.91 5.05
C PHE A 180 13.84 13.73 3.86
N THR A 181 13.81 13.15 2.69
CA THR A 181 14.19 13.79 1.42
C THR A 181 13.24 13.36 0.31
N VAL A 182 12.97 14.27 -0.59
CA VAL A 182 12.16 14.06 -1.79
C VAL A 182 13.05 14.20 -3.02
N VAL A 183 12.91 13.29 -3.99
CA VAL A 183 13.43 13.44 -5.34
C VAL A 183 12.30 13.23 -6.34
N GLU A 184 12.21 14.13 -7.31
CA GLU A 184 11.12 14.15 -8.28
C GLU A 184 11.68 14.08 -9.71
N GLY A 185 10.95 13.40 -10.58
CA GLY A 185 11.16 13.31 -12.02
C GLY A 185 9.83 13.28 -12.76
N ASP A 186 9.87 13.07 -14.08
CA ASP A 186 8.67 13.16 -14.92
C ASP A 186 7.65 12.04 -14.66
N GLY A 187 8.13 10.83 -14.36
CA GLY A 187 7.28 9.65 -14.16
C GLY A 187 7.14 9.21 -12.70
N ALA A 188 7.99 9.70 -11.79
CA ALA A 188 8.00 9.22 -10.42
C ALA A 188 8.36 10.31 -9.40
N LEU A 189 7.87 10.10 -8.18
CA LEU A 189 8.22 10.85 -6.98
C LEU A 189 8.76 9.85 -5.96
N VAL A 190 9.95 10.08 -5.42
CA VAL A 190 10.56 9.22 -4.40
C VAL A 190 10.68 9.96 -3.10
N LEU A 191 10.05 9.42 -2.07
CA LEU A 191 10.06 9.89 -0.70
C LEU A 191 10.94 8.95 0.12
N GLY A 192 11.80 9.46 0.99
CA GLY A 192 12.58 8.52 1.78
C GLY A 192 13.56 9.15 2.74
N SER A 193 14.29 8.31 3.45
CA SER A 193 15.31 8.72 4.41
C SER A 193 16.68 8.87 3.76
N GLY A 194 17.40 9.92 4.09
CA GLY A 194 18.80 10.15 3.70
C GLY A 194 18.97 11.03 2.48
N PRO A 195 20.20 11.21 1.95
CA PRO A 195 20.47 12.18 0.91
C PRO A 195 19.84 11.81 -0.43
N ALA A 196 19.58 12.81 -1.28
CA ALA A 196 19.02 12.63 -2.62
C ALA A 196 19.81 11.63 -3.48
N SER A 197 21.13 11.53 -3.29
CA SER A 197 21.97 10.56 -4.00
C SER A 197 21.59 9.09 -3.71
N ARG A 198 21.08 8.81 -2.50
CA ARG A 198 20.55 7.48 -2.13
C ARG A 198 19.22 7.18 -2.84
N LEU A 199 18.39 8.20 -3.08
CA LEU A 199 17.04 8.06 -3.61
C LEU A 199 16.99 8.09 -5.15
N ARG A 200 17.92 8.77 -5.81
CA ARG A 200 17.99 8.87 -7.29
C ARG A 200 17.95 7.52 -8.02
N PRO A 201 18.62 6.44 -7.56
CA PRO A 201 18.51 5.14 -8.21
C PRO A 201 17.08 4.59 -8.27
N TYR A 202 16.26 4.84 -7.22
CA TYR A 202 14.85 4.45 -7.19
C TYR A 202 14.00 5.31 -8.13
N LEU A 203 14.33 6.58 -8.28
CA LEU A 203 13.69 7.45 -9.26
C LEU A 203 13.86 6.89 -10.68
N THR A 204 15.09 6.57 -11.06
CA THR A 204 15.39 5.96 -12.37
C THR A 204 14.62 4.66 -12.59
N LEU A 205 14.55 3.78 -11.57
CA LEU A 205 13.78 2.53 -11.65
C LEU A 205 12.28 2.82 -11.82
N GLY A 206 11.75 3.81 -11.09
CA GLY A 206 10.34 4.21 -11.16
C GLY A 206 9.95 4.78 -12.53
N GLU A 207 10.77 5.68 -13.09
CA GLU A 207 10.54 6.26 -14.42
C GLU A 207 10.55 5.19 -15.52
N HIS A 208 11.51 4.26 -15.45
CA HIS A 208 11.57 3.14 -16.39
C HIS A 208 10.34 2.23 -16.25
N ALA A 209 9.94 1.92 -15.01
CA ALA A 209 8.75 1.11 -14.73
C ALA A 209 7.47 1.74 -15.30
N VAL A 210 7.30 3.05 -15.14
CA VAL A 210 6.14 3.79 -15.72
C VAL A 210 6.11 3.65 -17.24
N GLY A 211 7.27 3.73 -17.92
CA GLY A 211 7.36 3.48 -19.36
C GLY A 211 6.89 2.08 -19.73
N GLN A 212 7.45 1.05 -19.09
CA GLN A 212 7.08 -0.35 -19.34
C GLN A 212 5.59 -0.63 -19.11
N VAL A 213 5.02 -0.07 -18.03
CA VAL A 213 3.58 -0.22 -17.74
C VAL A 213 2.73 0.46 -18.81
N ARG A 214 3.08 1.67 -19.26
CA ARG A 214 2.35 2.38 -20.32
C ARG A 214 2.33 1.63 -21.64
N ASP A 215 3.42 0.93 -21.97
CA ASP A 215 3.53 0.14 -23.20
C ASP A 215 2.57 -1.06 -23.22
N VAL A 216 2.23 -1.61 -22.06
CA VAL A 216 1.31 -2.74 -21.93
C VAL A 216 -0.09 -2.29 -21.55
N TRP A 217 -0.23 -1.50 -20.49
CA TRP A 217 -1.51 -1.03 -19.94
C TRP A 217 -1.96 0.29 -20.59
N SER A 218 -1.92 0.32 -21.92
CA SER A 218 -2.30 1.48 -22.73
C SER A 218 -3.81 1.77 -22.68
N GLY A 219 -4.20 3.00 -23.03
CA GLY A 219 -5.61 3.43 -23.08
C GLY A 219 -6.29 3.46 -21.71
N SER A 220 -5.52 3.58 -20.65
CA SER A 220 -6.00 3.72 -19.29
C SER A 220 -6.10 5.19 -18.85
N THR A 221 -6.91 5.46 -17.83
CA THR A 221 -7.00 6.78 -17.18
C THR A 221 -5.94 6.98 -16.09
N TRP A 222 -5.00 6.05 -15.93
CA TRP A 222 -3.88 6.22 -15.02
C TRP A 222 -3.02 7.42 -15.45
N ASN A 223 -2.70 8.30 -14.51
CA ASN A 223 -1.91 9.51 -14.79
C ASN A 223 -0.44 9.24 -15.12
N GLY A 224 0.01 7.97 -14.96
CA GLY A 224 1.38 7.57 -15.26
C GLY A 224 2.42 8.15 -14.29
N ARG A 225 2.03 8.35 -13.05
CA ARG A 225 2.93 8.79 -11.96
C ARG A 225 3.01 7.68 -10.91
N LEU A 226 4.22 7.45 -10.40
CA LEU A 226 4.51 6.48 -9.36
C LEU A 226 5.07 7.19 -8.13
N VAL A 227 4.57 6.87 -6.95
CA VAL A 227 5.13 7.38 -5.69
C VAL A 227 5.80 6.22 -4.95
N LEU A 228 7.14 6.27 -4.83
CA LEU A 228 7.93 5.31 -4.09
C LEU A 228 8.27 5.87 -2.70
N VAL A 229 8.18 5.03 -1.67
CA VAL A 229 8.61 5.35 -0.30
C VAL A 229 9.76 4.43 0.08
N VAL A 230 10.90 5.02 0.43
CA VAL A 230 12.17 4.30 0.66
C VAL A 230 12.67 4.55 2.07
N PRO A 231 12.20 3.79 3.08
CA PRO A 231 12.67 3.89 4.45
C PRO A 231 14.11 3.37 4.59
N ARG A 232 14.70 3.47 5.80
CA ARG A 232 16.04 2.93 6.10
C ARG A 232 16.02 1.48 6.56
N THR A 233 14.93 1.06 7.18
CA THR A 233 14.84 -0.25 7.84
C THR A 233 13.55 -0.97 7.47
N PRO A 234 13.55 -2.33 7.52
CA PRO A 234 12.31 -3.11 7.36
C PRO A 234 11.24 -2.79 8.42
N ALA A 235 11.65 -2.41 9.64
CA ALA A 235 10.73 -2.00 10.70
C ALA A 235 9.95 -0.73 10.30
N GLN A 236 10.64 0.27 9.75
CA GLN A 236 9.98 1.48 9.23
C GLN A 236 9.03 1.17 8.06
N MET A 237 9.39 0.21 7.17
CA MET A 237 8.46 -0.26 6.16
C MET A 237 7.19 -0.85 6.80
N ALA A 238 7.35 -1.73 7.77
CA ALA A 238 6.24 -2.37 8.47
C ALA A 238 5.31 -1.35 9.13
N GLU A 239 5.87 -0.34 9.81
CA GLU A 239 5.12 0.77 10.39
C GLU A 239 4.33 1.56 9.33
N LEU A 240 4.96 1.90 8.21
CA LEU A 240 4.33 2.64 7.11
C LEU A 240 3.13 1.92 6.49
N VAL A 241 3.20 0.59 6.41
CA VAL A 241 2.12 -0.24 5.83
C VAL A 241 1.20 -0.86 6.89
N GLY A 242 1.38 -0.51 8.17
CA GLY A 242 0.54 -1.00 9.27
C GLY A 242 0.65 -2.51 9.49
N GLN A 243 1.83 -3.10 9.24
CA GLN A 243 2.08 -4.54 9.33
C GLN A 243 3.09 -4.88 10.43
N GLN A 244 3.17 -6.17 10.78
CA GLN A 244 4.23 -6.67 11.65
C GLN A 244 5.56 -6.80 10.87
N ALA A 245 6.69 -6.54 11.51
CA ALA A 245 8.01 -6.58 10.86
C ALA A 245 8.33 -7.93 10.21
N ASP A 246 7.86 -9.03 10.81
CA ASP A 246 8.08 -10.38 10.30
C ASP A 246 7.30 -10.67 9.00
N SER A 247 6.11 -10.10 8.82
CA SER A 247 5.29 -10.29 7.61
C SER A 247 5.90 -9.65 6.37
N VAL A 248 6.68 -8.58 6.53
CA VAL A 248 7.33 -7.86 5.41
C VAL A 248 8.78 -8.28 5.19
N ARG A 249 9.32 -9.22 5.98
CA ARG A 249 10.76 -9.56 5.98
C ARG A 249 11.27 -10.02 4.61
N GLN A 250 10.48 -10.82 3.90
CA GLN A 250 10.85 -11.40 2.60
C GLN A 250 10.27 -10.62 1.41
N VAL A 251 9.47 -9.60 1.66
CA VAL A 251 8.84 -8.77 0.65
C VAL A 251 9.79 -7.67 0.24
N ALA A 252 10.11 -7.53 -1.04
CA ALA A 252 11.05 -6.52 -1.53
C ALA A 252 10.41 -5.13 -1.68
N ALA A 253 9.12 -5.07 -2.04
CA ALA A 253 8.29 -3.89 -2.07
C ALA A 253 6.82 -4.29 -1.97
N VAL A 254 5.94 -3.33 -1.68
CA VAL A 254 4.50 -3.52 -1.64
C VAL A 254 3.78 -2.26 -2.10
N THR A 255 2.71 -2.44 -2.89
CA THR A 255 1.77 -1.38 -3.22
C THR A 255 0.73 -1.25 -2.12
N ASP A 256 0.71 -0.09 -1.45
CA ASP A 256 -0.21 0.24 -0.37
C ASP A 256 -1.01 1.50 -0.70
N GLY A 257 -2.32 1.45 -0.50
CA GLY A 257 -3.20 2.60 -0.70
C GLY A 257 -4.68 2.25 -0.53
N PRO A 258 -5.49 3.28 -0.22
CA PRO A 258 -6.92 3.10 -0.04
C PRO A 258 -7.64 2.91 -1.37
N PHE A 259 -8.74 2.20 -1.32
CA PHE A 259 -9.76 2.23 -2.36
C PHE A 259 -10.83 3.27 -2.01
N ASP A 260 -11.34 3.96 -3.02
CA ASP A 260 -12.53 4.78 -2.88
C ASP A 260 -13.81 3.90 -2.84
N PRO A 261 -14.99 4.46 -2.54
CA PRO A 261 -16.25 3.69 -2.52
C PRO A 261 -16.60 3.03 -3.86
N SER A 262 -16.01 3.44 -4.99
CA SER A 262 -16.19 2.79 -6.28
C SER A 262 -15.29 1.57 -6.47
N GLY A 263 -14.33 1.33 -5.56
CA GLY A 263 -13.32 0.28 -5.63
C GLY A 263 -12.09 0.68 -6.45
N ARG A 264 -11.84 1.98 -6.68
CA ARG A 264 -10.68 2.49 -7.40
C ARG A 264 -9.65 3.06 -6.44
N ALA A 265 -8.38 2.75 -6.65
CA ALA A 265 -7.27 3.40 -5.97
C ALA A 265 -6.83 4.66 -6.74
N GLY A 266 -6.35 5.66 -6.02
CA GLY A 266 -5.89 6.91 -6.62
C GLY A 266 -4.83 7.62 -5.79
N ALA A 267 -4.33 6.97 -4.73
CA ALA A 267 -3.30 7.51 -3.85
C ALA A 267 -2.38 6.39 -3.34
N ASP A 268 -2.00 5.46 -4.23
CA ASP A 268 -1.13 4.35 -3.91
C ASP A 268 0.32 4.80 -3.68
N ARG A 269 1.01 4.09 -2.81
CA ARG A 269 2.44 4.20 -2.52
C ARG A 269 3.11 2.85 -2.70
N VAL A 270 4.23 2.81 -3.39
CA VAL A 270 5.10 1.64 -3.42
C VAL A 270 6.13 1.77 -2.31
N VAL A 271 5.96 1.01 -1.24
CA VAL A 271 6.84 1.03 -0.08
C VAL A 271 7.90 -0.06 -0.20
N VAL A 272 9.17 0.34 -0.20
CA VAL A 272 10.31 -0.54 -0.46
C VAL A 272 10.88 -1.09 0.84
N ASN A 273 11.13 -2.41 0.90
CA ASN A 273 11.93 -3.02 1.95
C ASN A 273 13.43 -2.83 1.63
N PRO A 274 14.14 -1.97 2.33
CA PRO A 274 15.51 -1.63 1.96
C PRO A 274 16.48 -2.82 2.02
N THR A 275 16.23 -3.78 2.92
CA THR A 275 17.10 -4.96 3.08
C THR A 275 16.85 -6.00 2.00
N ALA A 276 15.59 -6.40 1.80
CA ALA A 276 15.26 -7.39 0.77
C ALA A 276 15.54 -6.86 -0.63
N PHE A 277 15.23 -5.60 -0.90
CA PHE A 277 15.47 -4.94 -2.18
C PHE A 277 16.97 -4.80 -2.51
N ALA A 278 17.81 -4.43 -1.53
CA ALA A 278 19.25 -4.33 -1.71
C ALA A 278 19.92 -5.70 -1.99
N GLY A 279 19.30 -6.79 -1.54
CA GLY A 279 19.74 -8.16 -1.86
C GLY A 279 19.53 -8.56 -3.31
N LEU A 280 18.71 -7.83 -4.07
CA LEU A 280 18.43 -8.11 -5.47
C LEU A 280 19.52 -7.51 -6.38
N GLN A 281 19.81 -8.21 -7.49
CA GLN A 281 20.57 -7.61 -8.60
C GLN A 281 19.75 -6.49 -9.25
N ARG A 282 20.38 -5.54 -9.93
CA ARG A 282 19.71 -4.38 -10.56
C ARG A 282 18.51 -4.76 -11.43
N ARG A 283 18.63 -5.83 -12.22
CA ARG A 283 17.51 -6.34 -13.03
C ARG A 283 16.33 -6.82 -12.17
N GLY A 284 16.61 -7.47 -11.03
CA GLY A 284 15.56 -7.89 -10.09
C GLY A 284 14.90 -6.70 -9.40
N GLN A 285 15.68 -5.65 -9.07
CA GLN A 285 15.14 -4.39 -8.55
C GLN A 285 14.20 -3.74 -9.56
N GLN A 286 14.55 -3.74 -10.87
CA GLN A 286 13.66 -3.22 -11.90
C GLN A 286 12.38 -4.05 -12.03
N VAL A 287 12.48 -5.38 -12.02
CA VAL A 287 11.31 -6.27 -12.04
C VAL A 287 10.36 -5.93 -10.91
N VAL A 288 10.86 -5.82 -9.67
CA VAL A 288 10.04 -5.49 -8.49
C VAL A 288 9.35 -4.14 -8.66
N VAL A 289 10.07 -3.08 -9.04
CA VAL A 289 9.47 -1.76 -9.18
C VAL A 289 8.43 -1.73 -10.32
N THR A 290 8.67 -2.46 -11.43
CA THR A 290 7.72 -2.54 -12.53
C THR A 290 6.49 -3.38 -12.15
N HIS A 291 6.67 -4.46 -11.41
CA HIS A 291 5.59 -5.26 -10.83
C HIS A 291 4.65 -4.38 -9.98
N GLU A 292 5.20 -3.64 -9.02
CA GLU A 292 4.42 -2.75 -8.16
C GLU A 292 3.78 -1.60 -8.95
N ALA A 293 4.49 -1.01 -9.90
CA ALA A 293 3.92 0.03 -10.77
C ALA A 293 2.75 -0.50 -11.60
N THR A 294 2.77 -1.79 -11.97
CA THR A 294 1.66 -2.45 -12.67
C THR A 294 0.43 -2.54 -11.76
N HIS A 295 0.61 -2.92 -10.49
CA HIS A 295 -0.49 -2.89 -9.51
C HIS A 295 -1.06 -1.48 -9.35
N VAL A 296 -0.23 -0.44 -9.21
CA VAL A 296 -0.68 0.96 -9.13
C VAL A 296 -1.54 1.33 -10.33
N ALA A 297 -1.09 1.04 -11.55
CA ALA A 297 -1.82 1.36 -12.79
C ALA A 297 -3.15 0.60 -12.90
N ILE A 298 -3.16 -0.67 -12.56
CA ILE A 298 -4.36 -1.51 -12.60
C ILE A 298 -5.38 -1.05 -11.56
N ARG A 299 -4.96 -0.87 -10.30
CA ARG A 299 -5.82 -0.43 -9.18
C ARG A 299 -6.41 0.96 -9.43
N ALA A 300 -5.69 1.85 -10.12
CA ALA A 300 -6.19 3.17 -10.52
C ALA A 300 -7.25 3.11 -11.64
N THR A 301 -7.36 2.00 -12.37
CA THR A 301 -8.15 1.92 -13.61
C THR A 301 -9.17 0.78 -13.63
N THR A 302 -9.12 -0.12 -12.65
CA THR A 302 -10.11 -1.18 -12.43
C THR A 302 -10.80 -0.97 -11.08
N THR A 303 -12.04 -1.44 -10.97
CA THR A 303 -12.86 -1.25 -9.75
C THR A 303 -13.32 -2.57 -9.15
N ARG A 304 -12.94 -3.68 -9.72
CA ARG A 304 -13.37 -5.01 -9.31
C ARG A 304 -12.18 -5.95 -9.21
N PRO A 305 -12.22 -6.91 -8.28
CA PRO A 305 -11.18 -7.90 -8.11
C PRO A 305 -11.11 -8.87 -9.29
N VAL A 306 -9.92 -9.41 -9.49
CA VAL A 306 -9.64 -10.57 -10.36
C VAL A 306 -8.96 -11.65 -9.51
N PRO A 307 -8.90 -12.92 -9.98
CA PRO A 307 -8.12 -13.94 -9.27
C PRO A 307 -6.66 -13.52 -9.09
N LEU A 308 -6.03 -13.86 -7.95
CA LEU A 308 -4.65 -13.47 -7.66
C LEU A 308 -3.67 -13.95 -8.74
N TRP A 309 -3.85 -15.15 -9.33
CA TRP A 309 -2.98 -15.60 -10.40
C TRP A 309 -2.99 -14.65 -11.62
N LEU A 310 -4.12 -14.00 -11.89
CA LEU A 310 -4.23 -13.04 -13.01
C LEU A 310 -3.62 -11.69 -12.61
N SER A 311 -3.84 -11.24 -11.37
CA SER A 311 -3.26 -10.00 -10.85
C SER A 311 -1.74 -10.08 -10.77
N GLU A 312 -1.20 -11.07 -10.07
CA GLU A 312 0.23 -11.26 -9.87
C GLU A 312 0.94 -11.64 -11.17
N GLY A 313 0.30 -12.54 -11.94
CA GLY A 313 0.83 -12.92 -13.25
C GLY A 313 0.91 -11.78 -14.25
N MET A 314 -0.03 -10.81 -14.19
CA MET A 314 0.01 -9.60 -15.03
C MET A 314 1.14 -8.66 -14.59
N ALA A 315 1.32 -8.47 -13.29
CA ALA A 315 2.39 -7.66 -12.74
C ALA A 315 3.78 -8.25 -13.09
N ASP A 316 3.93 -9.54 -12.94
CA ASP A 316 5.14 -10.27 -13.37
C ASP A 316 5.34 -10.24 -14.89
N TYR A 317 4.26 -10.38 -15.69
CA TYR A 317 4.36 -10.30 -17.14
C TYR A 317 4.95 -8.96 -17.61
N VAL A 318 4.50 -7.86 -17.03
CA VAL A 318 5.06 -6.53 -17.32
C VAL A 318 6.45 -6.39 -16.76
N GLY A 319 6.70 -6.87 -15.52
CA GLY A 319 7.98 -6.78 -14.83
C GLY A 319 9.13 -7.51 -15.57
N TYR A 320 8.85 -8.68 -16.14
CA TYR A 320 9.85 -9.48 -16.83
C TYR A 320 9.97 -9.18 -18.33
N ARG A 321 9.12 -8.32 -18.91
CA ARG A 321 9.03 -8.13 -20.36
C ARG A 321 10.35 -7.71 -21.02
N ASP A 322 11.05 -6.75 -20.42
CA ASP A 322 12.29 -6.18 -20.97
C ASP A 322 13.56 -6.71 -20.25
N VAL A 323 13.40 -7.79 -19.49
CA VAL A 323 14.50 -8.40 -18.78
C VAL A 323 15.17 -9.44 -19.68
N ASP A 324 16.49 -9.31 -19.86
CA ASP A 324 17.31 -10.32 -20.53
C ASP A 324 17.44 -11.57 -19.64
N ALA A 325 16.36 -12.35 -19.60
CA ALA A 325 16.29 -13.64 -18.92
C ALA A 325 15.38 -14.59 -19.70
N THR A 326 15.85 -15.83 -19.85
CA THR A 326 15.05 -16.87 -20.48
C THR A 326 13.93 -17.34 -19.57
N GLU A 327 12.87 -17.93 -20.14
CA GLU A 327 11.80 -18.58 -19.39
C GLU A 327 12.36 -19.60 -18.37
N GLN A 328 13.38 -20.37 -18.80
CA GLN A 328 14.06 -21.35 -17.94
C GLN A 328 14.72 -20.71 -16.70
N GLN A 329 15.23 -19.50 -16.85
CA GLN A 329 15.85 -18.76 -15.74
C GLN A 329 14.80 -18.18 -14.79
N VAL A 330 13.72 -17.60 -15.32
CA VAL A 330 12.64 -17.01 -14.52
C VAL A 330 11.85 -18.08 -13.79
N ALA A 331 11.42 -19.14 -14.48
CA ALA A 331 10.58 -20.19 -13.92
C ALA A 331 11.36 -21.40 -13.36
N ALA A 332 12.66 -21.25 -13.11
CA ALA A 332 13.54 -22.36 -12.68
C ALA A 332 13.00 -23.14 -11.47
N ALA A 333 12.44 -22.45 -10.48
CA ALA A 333 11.86 -23.06 -9.27
C ALA A 333 10.63 -23.90 -9.59
N LEU A 334 9.73 -23.40 -10.42
CA LEU A 334 8.55 -24.14 -10.88
C LEU A 334 8.95 -25.37 -11.70
N PHE A 335 9.85 -25.21 -12.65
CA PHE A 335 10.29 -26.33 -13.49
C PHE A 335 11.01 -27.43 -12.67
N ALA A 336 11.74 -27.05 -11.63
CA ALA A 336 12.30 -28.03 -10.69
C ALA A 336 11.21 -28.84 -9.96
N GLN A 337 10.12 -28.21 -9.54
CA GLN A 337 8.98 -28.91 -8.95
C GLN A 337 8.28 -29.82 -9.97
N VAL A 338 8.06 -29.36 -11.19
CA VAL A 338 7.45 -30.16 -12.27
C VAL A 338 8.26 -31.41 -12.57
N ARG A 339 9.59 -31.28 -12.73
CA ARG A 339 10.50 -32.42 -12.91
C ARG A 339 10.48 -33.41 -11.74
N ALA A 340 10.20 -32.90 -10.54
CA ALA A 340 10.06 -33.74 -9.34
C ALA A 340 8.64 -34.31 -9.14
N GLY A 341 7.75 -34.19 -10.13
CA GLY A 341 6.37 -34.68 -10.06
C GLY A 341 5.45 -33.88 -9.14
N ARG A 342 5.85 -32.67 -8.71
CA ARG A 342 5.11 -31.77 -7.81
C ARG A 342 4.66 -30.49 -8.50
N GLY A 343 4.48 -30.52 -9.81
CA GLY A 343 3.98 -29.37 -10.57
C GLY A 343 2.50 -29.06 -10.29
N PRO A 344 2.02 -27.91 -10.77
CA PRO A 344 0.63 -27.51 -10.58
C PRO A 344 -0.32 -28.47 -11.32
N THR A 345 -1.55 -28.59 -10.80
CA THR A 345 -2.64 -29.36 -11.41
C THR A 345 -3.79 -28.47 -11.87
N ALA A 346 -3.79 -27.19 -11.45
CA ALA A 346 -4.75 -26.15 -11.81
C ALA A 346 -4.07 -24.79 -11.81
N LEU A 347 -4.75 -23.74 -12.27
CA LEU A 347 -4.31 -22.36 -12.08
C LEU A 347 -4.17 -22.05 -10.58
N PRO A 348 -3.17 -21.26 -10.17
CA PRO A 348 -2.92 -20.98 -8.76
C PRO A 348 -4.12 -20.34 -8.07
N ARG A 349 -4.42 -20.79 -6.85
CA ARG A 349 -5.48 -20.25 -6.01
C ARG A 349 -4.92 -19.21 -5.03
N ALA A 350 -5.80 -18.39 -4.46
CA ALA A 350 -5.42 -17.27 -3.61
C ALA A 350 -4.55 -17.69 -2.40
N GLU A 351 -4.89 -18.82 -1.76
CA GLU A 351 -4.15 -19.33 -0.60
C GLU A 351 -2.72 -19.78 -0.92
N GLU A 352 -2.40 -20.05 -2.20
CA GLU A 352 -1.04 -20.44 -2.63
C GLU A 352 -0.09 -19.24 -2.72
N PHE A 353 -0.61 -18.01 -2.67
CA PHE A 353 0.17 -16.77 -2.62
C PHE A 353 0.45 -16.29 -1.19
N ASP A 354 0.03 -17.03 -0.17
CA ASP A 354 0.29 -16.67 1.22
C ASP A 354 1.80 -16.72 1.52
N PRO A 355 2.41 -15.63 2.00
CA PRO A 355 3.83 -15.56 2.33
C PRO A 355 4.25 -16.48 3.48
N ALA A 356 3.31 -17.01 4.25
CA ALA A 356 3.58 -18.06 5.23
C ALA A 356 4.01 -19.37 4.57
N HIS A 357 3.72 -19.58 3.28
CA HIS A 357 4.20 -20.71 2.51
C HIS A 357 5.66 -20.49 2.10
N THR A 358 6.52 -21.44 2.41
CA THR A 358 7.98 -21.35 2.10
C THR A 358 8.29 -21.49 0.60
N THR A 359 7.30 -21.74 -0.25
CA THR A 359 7.46 -22.05 -1.68
C THR A 359 6.61 -21.20 -2.60
N ILE A 360 6.35 -19.94 -2.27
CA ILE A 360 5.51 -19.04 -3.09
C ILE A 360 6.12 -18.74 -4.47
N GLY A 361 7.45 -18.76 -4.63
CA GLY A 361 8.10 -18.49 -5.91
C GLY A 361 7.58 -19.32 -7.10
N PRO A 362 7.42 -20.65 -6.97
CA PRO A 362 6.77 -21.46 -8.01
C PRO A 362 5.34 -21.04 -8.34
N THR A 363 4.57 -20.55 -7.37
CA THR A 363 3.20 -20.06 -7.58
C THR A 363 3.19 -18.80 -8.45
N TYR A 364 4.09 -17.83 -8.15
CA TYR A 364 4.29 -16.64 -8.99
C TYR A 364 4.75 -17.02 -10.40
N ASN A 365 5.72 -17.94 -10.54
CA ASN A 365 6.14 -18.42 -11.86
C ASN A 365 4.99 -19.08 -12.64
N ALA A 366 4.12 -19.84 -11.96
CA ALA A 366 2.94 -20.45 -12.56
C ALA A 366 1.94 -19.41 -13.06
N ALA A 367 1.67 -18.37 -12.26
CA ALA A 367 0.82 -17.26 -12.61
C ALA A 367 1.40 -16.45 -13.79
N TRP A 368 2.68 -16.12 -13.74
CA TRP A 368 3.38 -15.45 -14.84
C TRP A 368 3.27 -16.22 -16.16
N LEU A 369 3.53 -17.54 -16.14
CA LEU A 369 3.44 -18.38 -17.35
C LEU A 369 2.00 -18.46 -17.88
N ALA A 370 0.98 -18.43 -17.01
CA ALA A 370 -0.42 -18.40 -17.45
C ALA A 370 -0.75 -17.10 -18.19
N VAL A 371 -0.37 -15.96 -17.65
CA VAL A 371 -0.59 -14.64 -18.27
C VAL A 371 0.24 -14.49 -19.55
N ARG A 372 1.50 -14.92 -19.51
CA ARG A 372 2.38 -14.94 -20.68
C ARG A 372 1.80 -15.78 -21.82
N GLN A 373 1.27 -16.96 -21.52
CA GLN A 373 0.59 -17.80 -22.55
C GLN A 373 -0.61 -17.09 -23.20
N VAL A 374 -1.38 -16.31 -22.42
CA VAL A 374 -2.45 -15.48 -23.01
C VAL A 374 -1.86 -14.44 -23.97
N ALA A 375 -0.80 -13.74 -23.54
CA ALA A 375 -0.16 -12.71 -24.36
C ALA A 375 0.44 -13.28 -25.65
N GLU A 376 1.15 -14.41 -25.58
CA GLU A 376 1.80 -15.05 -26.72
C GLU A 376 0.77 -15.60 -27.73
N ARG A 377 -0.33 -16.16 -27.24
CA ARG A 377 -1.34 -16.78 -28.11
C ARG A 377 -2.30 -15.79 -28.72
N TYR A 378 -2.69 -14.75 -27.96
CA TYR A 378 -3.77 -13.84 -28.36
C TYR A 378 -3.31 -12.40 -28.53
N GLY A 379 -2.05 -12.09 -28.21
CA GLY A 379 -1.47 -10.76 -28.25
C GLY A 379 -1.71 -9.95 -26.97
N THR A 380 -0.79 -9.01 -26.68
CA THR A 380 -0.82 -8.16 -25.49
C THR A 380 -2.10 -7.32 -25.37
N SER A 381 -2.61 -6.79 -26.49
CA SER A 381 -3.88 -6.02 -26.48
C SER A 381 -5.08 -6.88 -26.08
N THR A 382 -5.10 -8.15 -26.47
CA THR A 382 -6.15 -9.09 -26.07
C THR A 382 -5.99 -9.49 -24.61
N LEU A 383 -4.76 -9.67 -24.11
CA LEU A 383 -4.50 -9.88 -22.68
C LEU A 383 -5.08 -8.74 -21.84
N VAL A 384 -4.86 -7.49 -22.22
CA VAL A 384 -5.41 -6.32 -21.48
C VAL A 384 -6.93 -6.30 -21.52
N ARG A 385 -7.55 -6.62 -22.68
CA ARG A 385 -9.02 -6.74 -22.77
C ARG A 385 -9.54 -7.89 -21.90
N PHE A 386 -8.85 -9.03 -21.89
CA PHE A 386 -9.20 -10.18 -21.04
C PHE A 386 -9.13 -9.81 -19.55
N TYR A 387 -8.07 -9.16 -19.11
CA TYR A 387 -7.94 -8.69 -17.73
C TYR A 387 -9.11 -7.77 -17.33
N ARG A 388 -9.41 -6.76 -18.18
CA ARG A 388 -10.52 -5.83 -17.93
C ARG A 388 -11.89 -6.52 -17.92
N ALA A 389 -12.10 -7.51 -18.76
CA ALA A 389 -13.31 -8.31 -18.76
C ALA A 389 -13.40 -9.19 -17.51
N ALA A 390 -12.29 -9.78 -17.04
CA ALA A 390 -12.25 -10.53 -15.79
C ALA A 390 -12.51 -9.65 -14.56
N ALA A 391 -12.13 -8.35 -14.61
CA ALA A 391 -12.40 -7.37 -13.56
C ALA A 391 -13.85 -6.83 -13.64
N SER A 392 -14.84 -7.73 -13.75
CA SER A 392 -16.28 -7.42 -13.88
C SER A 392 -17.15 -8.10 -12.81
N ALA A 393 -16.53 -8.53 -11.69
CA ALA A 393 -17.26 -9.05 -10.53
C ALA A 393 -18.33 -8.05 -10.05
N PRO A 394 -19.43 -8.51 -9.42
CA PRO A 394 -20.59 -7.64 -9.10
C PRO A 394 -20.23 -6.47 -8.18
N SER A 395 -19.28 -6.66 -7.28
CA SER A 395 -18.85 -5.64 -6.30
C SER A 395 -17.35 -5.67 -6.06
N ALA A 396 -16.82 -4.68 -5.35
CA ALA A 396 -15.41 -4.63 -4.97
C ALA A 396 -15.06 -5.68 -3.89
N ASP A 397 -16.03 -6.10 -3.12
CA ASP A 397 -15.98 -7.14 -2.08
C ASP A 397 -16.58 -8.48 -2.53
N ALA A 398 -16.62 -8.71 -3.85
CA ALA A 398 -17.16 -9.95 -4.43
C ALA A 398 -16.46 -11.18 -3.86
N SER A 399 -17.23 -12.24 -3.63
CA SER A 399 -16.71 -13.53 -3.18
C SER A 399 -15.79 -14.17 -4.24
N ALA A 400 -14.93 -15.09 -3.81
CA ALA A 400 -14.06 -15.84 -4.73
C ALA A 400 -14.84 -16.51 -5.88
N SER A 401 -16.02 -17.08 -5.59
CA SER A 401 -16.87 -17.69 -6.61
C SER A 401 -17.41 -16.71 -7.64
N GLU A 402 -17.74 -15.49 -7.25
CA GLU A 402 -18.19 -14.43 -8.18
C GLU A 402 -17.03 -13.93 -9.04
N VAL A 403 -15.84 -13.79 -8.47
CA VAL A 403 -14.61 -13.45 -9.21
C VAL A 403 -14.26 -14.55 -10.21
N ASP A 404 -14.35 -15.82 -9.82
CA ASP A 404 -14.12 -16.97 -10.72
C ASP A 404 -15.16 -17.03 -11.83
N ALA A 405 -16.43 -16.74 -11.56
CA ALA A 405 -17.49 -16.68 -12.57
C ALA A 405 -17.23 -15.54 -13.59
N ALA A 406 -16.88 -14.34 -13.12
CA ALA A 406 -16.52 -13.22 -14.01
C ALA A 406 -15.32 -13.56 -14.89
N THR A 407 -14.31 -14.22 -14.31
CA THR A 407 -13.14 -14.69 -15.05
C THR A 407 -13.50 -15.76 -16.08
N ALA A 408 -14.39 -16.70 -15.75
CA ALA A 408 -14.85 -17.73 -16.67
C ALA A 408 -15.60 -17.13 -17.87
N HIS A 409 -16.43 -16.11 -17.67
CA HIS A 409 -17.06 -15.35 -18.74
C HIS A 409 -16.01 -14.65 -19.62
N ALA A 410 -15.00 -14.00 -19.03
CA ALA A 410 -13.92 -13.36 -19.79
C ALA A 410 -13.14 -14.36 -20.66
N PHE A 411 -12.90 -15.59 -20.20
CA PHE A 411 -12.32 -16.66 -21.02
C PHE A 411 -13.17 -16.97 -22.25
N GLN A 412 -14.50 -17.02 -22.11
CA GLN A 412 -15.41 -17.31 -23.21
C GLN A 412 -15.52 -16.14 -24.19
N ASP A 413 -15.73 -14.92 -23.67
CA ASP A 413 -16.06 -13.75 -24.47
C ASP A 413 -14.84 -13.15 -25.19
N VAL A 414 -13.66 -13.18 -24.55
CA VAL A 414 -12.46 -12.52 -25.07
C VAL A 414 -11.47 -13.52 -25.68
N LEU A 415 -11.29 -14.69 -25.07
CA LEU A 415 -10.32 -15.69 -25.52
C LEU A 415 -10.98 -16.85 -26.31
N HIS A 416 -12.30 -16.87 -26.39
CA HIS A 416 -13.09 -17.89 -27.09
C HIS A 416 -12.71 -19.31 -26.66
N THR A 417 -12.47 -19.51 -25.37
CA THR A 417 -12.10 -20.78 -24.77
C THR A 417 -12.71 -20.92 -23.37
N THR A 418 -12.58 -22.08 -22.75
CA THR A 418 -12.99 -22.30 -21.36
C THR A 418 -11.78 -22.31 -20.43
N VAL A 419 -11.99 -21.99 -19.14
CA VAL A 419 -10.94 -22.11 -18.11
C VAL A 419 -10.30 -23.51 -18.12
N ALA A 420 -11.13 -24.56 -18.23
CA ALA A 420 -10.64 -25.95 -18.24
C ALA A 420 -9.79 -26.26 -19.50
N ALA A 421 -10.18 -25.79 -20.67
CA ALA A 421 -9.41 -25.99 -21.90
C ALA A 421 -8.08 -25.24 -21.86
N PHE A 422 -8.11 -23.98 -21.41
CA PHE A 422 -6.90 -23.17 -21.21
C PHE A 422 -5.95 -23.83 -20.20
N THR A 423 -6.47 -24.24 -19.04
CA THR A 423 -5.66 -24.88 -17.98
C THR A 423 -4.96 -26.15 -18.50
N ARG A 424 -5.64 -27.01 -19.26
CA ARG A 424 -5.00 -28.19 -19.85
C ARG A 424 -3.85 -27.82 -20.80
N GLN A 425 -4.04 -26.81 -21.64
CA GLN A 425 -3.01 -26.34 -22.58
C GLN A 425 -1.82 -25.74 -21.83
N TRP A 426 -2.07 -24.92 -20.82
CA TRP A 426 -1.06 -24.30 -19.96
C TRP A 426 -0.25 -25.35 -19.19
N LEU A 427 -0.91 -26.34 -18.58
CA LEU A 427 -0.21 -27.46 -17.92
C LEU A 427 0.65 -28.26 -18.89
N SER A 428 0.18 -28.48 -20.14
CA SER A 428 0.98 -29.14 -21.18
C SER A 428 2.22 -28.33 -21.55
N ALA A 429 2.08 -27.02 -21.71
CA ALA A 429 3.18 -26.11 -22.02
C ALA A 429 4.24 -26.10 -20.90
N ILE A 430 3.82 -26.01 -19.64
CA ILE A 430 4.73 -26.07 -18.48
C ILE A 430 5.52 -27.39 -18.46
N ARG A 431 4.85 -28.54 -18.68
CA ARG A 431 5.54 -29.83 -18.70
C ARG A 431 6.56 -29.92 -19.84
N ALA A 432 6.21 -29.42 -21.02
CA ALA A 432 7.12 -29.39 -22.17
C ALA A 432 8.34 -28.49 -21.88
N ALA A 433 8.13 -27.28 -21.36
CA ALA A 433 9.19 -26.37 -20.98
C ALA A 433 10.07 -26.93 -19.85
N ALA A 434 9.51 -27.64 -18.90
CA ALA A 434 10.28 -28.26 -17.82
C ALA A 434 11.14 -29.44 -18.28
N ALA A 435 10.79 -30.09 -19.39
CA ALA A 435 11.55 -31.23 -19.95
C ALA A 435 12.75 -30.81 -20.82
N GLY A 436 12.74 -29.61 -21.39
CA GLY A 436 13.83 -29.05 -22.20
C GLY A 436 14.78 -28.25 -21.37
#